data_3a82ee6c23c31fe53c6b49a4674d96cf
#
_entry.id   3a82ee6c23c31fe53c6b49a4674d96cf
#
_cell.length_a   1.000
_cell.length_b   1.000
_cell.length_c   1.000
_cell.angle_alpha   90.00
_cell.angle_beta   90.00
_cell.angle_gamma   90.00
#
_symmetry.space_group_name_H-M   'P 1'
#
loop_
_entity.id
_entity.type
_entity.pdbx_description
1 polymer ?
#
loop_
_entity_poly.entity_id
_entity_poly.type
_entity_poly.pdbx_seq_one_letter_code
_entity_poly.pdbx_strand_id
1 'polypeptide(L)'
;MLKTRYGLTLADYEMMFAAQNGVCAICHQTETHRSRGGRIQPLSVDHDHKTGQIRGLLCDACNKLIEAFDDNPERMQRAIELLERK
;
A
#
# COMPACT_ATOMS: atom_id res chain seq x y z
N MET A 1 -8.89 -15.60 15.88
CA MET A 1 -7.92 -14.54 15.53
C MET A 1 -7.62 -14.59 14.04
N LEU A 2 -7.76 -13.48 13.38
CA LEU A 2 -7.50 -13.42 11.94
C LEU A 2 -6.04 -13.07 11.68
N LYS A 3 -5.34 -13.93 10.95
CA LYS A 3 -3.97 -13.66 10.52
C LYS A 3 -3.91 -13.67 9.01
N THR A 4 -3.18 -12.74 8.45
CA THR A 4 -2.85 -12.77 7.03
C THR A 4 -1.70 -13.74 6.80
N ARG A 5 -1.42 -14.05 5.54
CA ARG A 5 -0.28 -14.91 5.18
C ARG A 5 1.07 -14.31 5.56
N TYR A 6 1.11 -13.04 5.97
CA TYR A 6 2.34 -12.36 6.40
C TYR A 6 2.50 -12.39 7.92
N GLY A 7 1.65 -13.12 8.62
CA GLY A 7 1.69 -13.17 10.07
C GLY A 7 1.05 -11.99 10.77
N LEU A 8 0.40 -11.11 10.03
CA LEU A 8 -0.23 -9.91 10.56
C LEU A 8 -1.59 -10.27 11.17
N THR A 9 -1.82 -9.85 12.41
CA THR A 9 -3.12 -10.04 13.05
C THR A 9 -4.02 -8.84 12.73
N LEU A 10 -5.32 -8.98 12.99
CA LEU A 10 -6.24 -7.86 12.84
C LEU A 10 -5.85 -6.68 13.72
N ALA A 11 -5.40 -6.96 14.95
CA ALA A 11 -4.94 -5.91 15.86
C ALA A 11 -3.72 -5.18 15.30
N ASP A 12 -2.78 -5.91 14.69
CA ASP A 12 -1.62 -5.31 14.07
C ASP A 12 -2.02 -4.41 12.91
N TYR A 13 -2.97 -4.87 12.09
CA TYR A 13 -3.50 -4.09 10.97
C TYR A 13 -4.13 -2.79 11.47
N GLU A 14 -4.94 -2.89 12.50
CA GLU A 14 -5.62 -1.73 13.07
C GLU A 14 -4.63 -0.70 13.64
N MET A 15 -3.57 -1.18 14.25
CA MET A 15 -2.51 -0.31 14.76
C MET A 15 -1.80 0.42 13.62
N MET A 16 -1.48 -0.28 12.55
CA MET A 16 -0.87 0.34 11.38
C MET A 16 -1.81 1.36 10.73
N PHE A 17 -3.07 1.01 10.61
CA PHE A 17 -4.09 1.87 10.05
C PHE A 17 -4.21 3.17 10.84
N ALA A 18 -4.25 3.06 12.17
CA ALA A 18 -4.31 4.23 13.04
C ALA A 18 -3.04 5.07 12.95
N ALA A 19 -1.87 4.42 12.87
CA ALA A 19 -0.60 5.12 12.76
C ALA A 19 -0.51 5.93 11.45
N GLN A 20 -1.19 5.48 10.41
CA GLN A 20 -1.25 6.17 9.12
C GLN A 20 -2.44 7.11 9.01
N ASN A 21 -3.19 7.31 10.09
CA ASN A 21 -4.40 8.14 10.11
C ASN A 21 -5.46 7.68 9.11
N GLY A 22 -5.53 6.38 8.87
CA GLY A 22 -6.51 5.79 7.98
C GLY A 22 -6.28 6.04 6.49
N VAL A 23 -5.10 6.52 6.12
CA VAL A 23 -4.79 6.86 4.73
C VAL A 23 -3.60 6.07 4.22
N CYS A 24 -3.50 5.98 2.88
CA CYS A 24 -2.38 5.33 2.20
C CYS A 24 -1.05 5.97 2.59
N ALA A 25 -0.03 5.13 2.80
CA ALA A 25 1.30 5.60 3.19
C ALA A 25 1.98 6.42 2.09
N ILE A 26 1.58 6.28 0.85
CA ILE A 26 2.19 6.99 -0.29
C ILE A 26 1.42 8.24 -0.66
N CYS A 27 0.16 8.10 -1.04
CA CYS A 27 -0.61 9.23 -1.57
C CYS A 27 -1.37 9.98 -0.49
N HIS A 28 -1.44 9.45 0.73
CA HIS A 28 -2.15 10.05 1.86
C HIS A 28 -3.65 10.25 1.61
N GLN A 29 -4.21 9.44 0.73
CA GLN A 29 -5.64 9.44 0.47
C GLN A 29 -6.28 8.19 1.07
N THR A 30 -7.57 8.29 1.36
CA THR A 30 -8.33 7.11 1.80
C THR A 30 -8.50 6.16 0.62
N GLU A 31 -8.76 4.88 0.91
CA GLU A 31 -9.01 3.91 -0.14
C GLU A 31 -10.33 4.22 -0.82
N THR A 32 -10.32 4.28 -2.15
CA THR A 32 -11.51 4.56 -2.95
C THR A 32 -11.92 3.39 -3.83
N HIS A 33 -11.10 2.36 -3.90
CA HIS A 33 -11.41 1.18 -4.71
C HIS A 33 -12.61 0.43 -4.12
N ARG A 34 -13.58 0.10 -4.96
CA ARG A 34 -14.77 -0.61 -4.53
C ARG A 34 -14.72 -2.07 -4.99
N SER A 35 -15.13 -2.96 -4.09
CA SER A 35 -15.30 -4.37 -4.42
C SER A 35 -16.56 -4.55 -5.28
N ARG A 36 -16.79 -5.78 -5.76
CA ARG A 36 -17.96 -6.12 -6.54
C ARG A 36 -19.27 -5.75 -5.85
N GLY A 37 -19.32 -5.85 -4.53
CA GLY A 37 -20.51 -5.52 -3.77
C GLY A 37 -20.69 -4.03 -3.51
N GLY A 38 -19.84 -3.18 -4.08
CA GLY A 38 -19.91 -1.73 -3.87
C GLY A 38 -19.28 -1.25 -2.58
N ARG A 39 -18.68 -2.14 -1.81
CA ARG A 39 -18.00 -1.76 -0.55
C ARG A 39 -16.62 -1.22 -0.86
N ILE A 40 -16.21 -0.20 -0.11
CA ILE A 40 -14.84 0.30 -0.19
C ILE A 40 -13.92 -0.75 0.44
N GLN A 41 -12.89 -1.13 -0.30
CA GLN A 41 -11.94 -2.13 0.19
C GLN A 41 -11.01 -1.53 1.23
N PRO A 42 -10.54 -2.33 2.20
CA PRO A 42 -9.54 -1.83 3.14
C PRO A 42 -8.22 -1.58 2.42
N LEU A 43 -7.35 -0.79 3.04
CA LEU A 43 -6.01 -0.57 2.52
C LEU A 43 -5.29 -1.91 2.43
N SER A 44 -4.50 -2.10 1.38
CA SER A 44 -3.75 -3.33 1.15
C SER A 44 -2.47 -3.35 1.97
N VAL A 45 -2.10 -4.53 2.46
CA VAL A 45 -0.83 -4.71 3.15
C VAL A 45 0.28 -4.78 2.12
N ASP A 46 1.23 -3.84 2.20
CA ASP A 46 2.40 -3.83 1.35
C ASP A 46 3.56 -4.55 2.03
N HIS A 47 4.26 -5.37 1.29
CA HIS A 47 5.38 -6.15 1.83
C HIS A 47 6.51 -6.21 0.83
N ASP A 48 7.73 -6.39 1.36
CA ASP A 48 8.92 -6.58 0.55
C ASP A 48 8.89 -7.99 -0.03
N HIS A 49 8.92 -8.12 -1.35
CA HIS A 49 8.83 -9.40 -2.03
C HIS A 49 10.04 -10.30 -1.79
N LYS A 50 11.16 -9.73 -1.38
CA LYS A 50 12.39 -10.49 -1.13
C LYS A 50 12.45 -11.01 0.30
N THR A 51 12.08 -10.17 1.26
CA THR A 51 12.20 -10.51 2.69
C THR A 51 10.88 -10.90 3.33
N GLY A 52 9.76 -10.52 2.71
CA GLY A 52 8.44 -10.70 3.27
C GLY A 52 8.09 -9.70 4.36
N GLN A 53 8.97 -8.74 4.62
CA GLN A 53 8.75 -7.75 5.65
C GLN A 53 7.61 -6.79 5.26
N ILE A 54 6.71 -6.53 6.20
CA ILE A 54 5.60 -5.61 5.98
C ILE A 54 6.13 -4.18 6.04
N ARG A 55 5.81 -3.38 5.02
CA ARG A 55 6.30 -2.01 4.90
C ARG A 55 5.24 -0.97 5.27
N GLY A 56 3.97 -1.27 5.05
CA GLY A 56 2.90 -0.34 5.36
C GLY A 56 1.60 -0.74 4.72
N LEU A 57 0.62 0.15 4.79
CA LEU A 57 -0.68 -0.06 4.16
C LEU A 57 -0.83 0.92 3.00
N LEU A 58 -1.28 0.43 1.86
CA LEU A 58 -1.42 1.21 0.63
C LEU A 58 -2.82 1.09 0.07
N CYS A 59 -3.29 2.14 -0.59
CA CYS A 59 -4.49 2.03 -1.39
C CYS A 59 -4.21 1.14 -2.60
N ASP A 60 -5.27 0.65 -3.23
CA ASP A 60 -5.15 -0.27 -4.35
C ASP A 60 -4.31 0.32 -5.49
N ALA A 61 -4.54 1.59 -5.81
CA ALA A 61 -3.80 2.26 -6.89
C ALA A 61 -2.29 2.32 -6.61
N CYS A 62 -1.90 2.72 -5.39
CA CYS A 62 -0.49 2.81 -5.03
C CYS A 62 0.16 1.44 -4.94
N ASN A 63 -0.57 0.45 -4.45
CA ASN A 63 -0.07 -0.93 -4.39
C ASN A 63 0.24 -1.45 -5.79
N LYS A 64 -0.65 -1.20 -6.75
CA LYS A 64 -0.43 -1.57 -8.14
C LYS A 64 0.69 -0.79 -8.79
N LEU A 65 0.85 0.47 -8.42
CA LEU A 65 1.94 1.31 -8.93
C LEU A 65 3.30 0.73 -8.55
N ILE A 66 3.48 0.36 -7.28
CA ILE A 66 4.72 -0.23 -6.81
C ILE A 66 4.98 -1.56 -7.52
N GLU A 67 3.93 -2.36 -7.67
CA GLU A 67 4.01 -3.64 -8.38
C GLU A 67 4.41 -3.45 -9.83
N ALA A 68 3.81 -2.47 -10.50
CA ALA A 68 4.11 -2.15 -11.90
C ALA A 68 5.57 -1.71 -12.08
N PHE A 69 6.15 -1.06 -11.07
CA PHE A 69 7.55 -0.64 -11.09
C PHE A 69 8.48 -1.73 -10.56
N ASP A 70 7.94 -2.92 -10.29
CA ASP A 70 8.73 -4.08 -9.86
C ASP A 70 9.53 -3.80 -8.58
N ASP A 71 8.96 -3.02 -7.66
CA ASP A 71 9.61 -2.58 -6.41
C ASP A 71 10.97 -1.90 -6.64
N ASN A 72 11.16 -1.29 -7.80
CA ASN A 72 12.45 -0.73 -8.18
C ASN A 72 12.50 0.78 -7.89
N PRO A 73 13.26 1.20 -6.86
CA PRO A 73 13.33 2.61 -6.48
C PRO A 73 13.91 3.49 -7.60
N GLU A 74 14.82 2.97 -8.40
CA GLU A 74 15.42 3.73 -9.49
C GLU A 74 14.40 4.09 -10.57
N ARG A 75 13.49 3.15 -10.87
CA ARG A 75 12.41 3.41 -11.82
C ARG A 75 11.46 4.47 -11.28
N MET A 76 11.18 4.40 -9.99
CA MET A 76 10.32 5.39 -9.34
C MET A 76 10.97 6.77 -9.34
N GLN A 77 12.28 6.81 -9.11
CA GLN A 77 13.03 8.08 -9.15
C GLN A 77 12.98 8.70 -10.54
N ARG A 78 13.09 7.91 -11.58
CA ARG A 78 12.99 8.39 -12.96
C ARG A 78 11.59 8.96 -13.24
N ALA A 79 10.56 8.35 -12.67
CA ALA A 79 9.21 8.88 -12.81
C ALA A 79 9.06 10.24 -12.12
N ILE A 80 9.66 10.39 -10.94
CA ILE A 80 9.67 11.66 -10.22
C ILE A 80 10.36 12.72 -11.06
N GLU A 81 11.53 12.41 -11.60
CA GLU A 81 12.30 13.35 -12.44
C GLU A 81 11.51 13.79 -13.65
N LEU A 82 10.79 12.86 -14.27
CA LEU A 82 9.95 13.17 -15.42
C LEU A 82 8.84 14.15 -15.06
N LEU A 83 8.19 13.94 -13.91
CA LEU A 83 7.11 14.80 -13.44
C LEU A 83 7.61 16.20 -13.08
N GLU A 84 8.84 16.29 -12.60
CA GLU A 84 9.44 17.58 -12.21
C GLU A 84 10.06 18.33 -13.38
N ARG A 85 10.16 17.70 -14.54
CA ARG A 85 10.70 18.33 -15.74
C ARG A 85 9.73 19.39 -16.26
N LYS A 86 10.23 20.57 -16.53
CA LYS A 86 9.43 21.67 -17.06
C LYS A 86 9.67 21.87 -18.54
#